data_b88d7d42264ec4624a519774daa802d0
#
_entry.id   b88d7d42264ec4624a519774daa802d0
#
_cell.length_a   1.000
_cell.length_b   1.000
_cell.length_c   1.000
_cell.angle_alpha   90.00
_cell.angle_beta   90.00
_cell.angle_gamma   90.00
#
_symmetry.space_group_name_H-M   'P 1'
#
loop_
_entity.id
_entity.type
_entity.pdbx_description
1 polymer ?
#
loop_
_entity_poly.entity_id
_entity_poly.type
_entity_poly.pdbx_seq_one_letter_code
_entity_poly.pdbx_strand_id
1 'polypeptide(L)'
;MSLSVTCSGTGTPFVVLHGWGMNGNIWQPVVPALSENFQLHCVDLPGFGLSEWSPTSEVSLEGFLEQIMPALPERFHLLGWSLGGLIAKQAALSYPERVISLNTVASSPHFVESDSWSGIKPDILEQFQQQLETNFKKTIERFLAIQAMGSDDAREQVKQVKQLIFAKPMPNPGVLKQALSILQTADLRQQLKSIEVPFTRFYGRLDSLVP
;
A
#
# COMPACT_ATOMS: atom_id res chain seq x y z
N MET A 1 -0.68 21.52 3.20
CA MET A 1 -0.85 20.11 2.90
C MET A 1 -0.51 19.30 4.15
N SER A 2 -1.43 18.50 4.66
CA SER A 2 -1.22 17.69 5.87
C SER A 2 -1.10 16.22 5.49
N LEU A 3 0.05 15.60 5.83
CA LEU A 3 0.18 14.14 5.84
C LEU A 3 -0.22 13.64 7.23
N SER A 4 -1.13 12.68 7.27
CA SER A 4 -1.55 12.03 8.51
C SER A 4 -0.66 10.83 8.80
N VAL A 5 0.05 10.88 9.92
CA VAL A 5 0.88 9.79 10.44
C VAL A 5 0.50 9.53 11.88
N THR A 6 0.06 8.31 12.17
CA THR A 6 -0.22 7.89 13.54
C THR A 6 0.99 7.17 14.10
N CYS A 7 1.55 7.69 15.20
CA CYS A 7 2.74 7.10 15.83
C CYS A 7 2.37 6.33 17.11
N SER A 8 3.03 5.19 17.33
CA SER A 8 2.85 4.33 18.51
C SER A 8 4.16 3.65 18.89
N GLY A 9 4.39 3.45 20.21
CA GLY A 9 5.62 2.81 20.69
C GLY A 9 6.82 3.73 20.72
N THR A 10 7.96 3.14 21.03
CA THR A 10 9.29 3.81 21.11
C THR A 10 10.36 2.89 20.50
N GLY A 11 11.53 3.44 20.20
CA GLY A 11 12.63 2.68 19.60
C GLY A 11 12.93 3.08 18.17
N THR A 12 13.49 2.17 17.38
CA THR A 12 13.83 2.44 15.98
C THR A 12 12.57 2.70 15.16
N PRO A 13 12.54 3.75 14.33
CA PRO A 13 11.36 4.05 13.51
C PRO A 13 11.03 2.93 12.52
N PHE A 14 9.76 2.57 12.46
CA PHE A 14 9.21 1.59 11.54
C PHE A 14 7.98 2.17 10.83
N VAL A 15 8.15 2.49 9.56
CA VAL A 15 7.11 3.10 8.71
C VAL A 15 6.31 2.00 8.02
N VAL A 16 4.97 2.11 8.05
CA VAL A 16 4.07 1.16 7.39
C VAL A 16 3.14 1.87 6.42
N LEU A 17 3.10 1.38 5.17
CA LEU A 17 2.34 1.92 4.05
C LEU A 17 1.23 0.94 3.64
N HIS A 18 -0.01 1.42 3.62
CA HIS A 18 -1.18 0.60 3.29
C HIS A 18 -1.36 0.37 1.79
N GLY A 19 -2.27 -0.55 1.42
CA GLY A 19 -2.63 -0.87 0.05
C GLY A 19 -3.64 0.11 -0.56
N TRP A 20 -3.92 -0.09 -1.86
CA TRP A 20 -4.90 0.67 -2.62
C TRP A 20 -6.29 0.61 -1.97
N GLY A 21 -6.97 1.75 -1.89
CA GLY A 21 -8.30 1.87 -1.31
C GLY A 21 -8.38 1.79 0.22
N MET A 22 -7.23 1.66 0.91
CA MET A 22 -7.13 1.55 2.36
C MET A 22 -6.73 2.87 3.02
N ASN A 23 -6.41 2.82 4.30
CA ASN A 23 -5.76 3.87 5.08
C ASN A 23 -4.94 3.25 6.22
N GLY A 24 -4.23 4.07 6.99
CA GLY A 24 -3.33 3.62 8.06
C GLY A 24 -4.00 2.80 9.16
N ASN A 25 -5.32 2.86 9.32
CA ASN A 25 -6.03 2.05 10.33
C ASN A 25 -5.92 0.55 10.06
N ILE A 26 -5.63 0.13 8.82
CA ILE A 26 -5.46 -1.30 8.50
C ILE A 26 -4.35 -1.96 9.34
N TRP A 27 -3.43 -1.17 9.86
CA TRP A 27 -2.32 -1.63 10.69
C TRP A 27 -2.67 -1.80 12.17
N GLN A 28 -3.85 -1.32 12.63
CA GLN A 28 -4.26 -1.39 14.04
C GLN A 28 -4.12 -2.78 14.67
N PRO A 29 -4.43 -3.90 13.99
CA PRO A 29 -4.30 -5.23 14.58
C PRO A 29 -2.86 -5.63 14.91
N VAL A 30 -1.86 -5.07 14.21
CA VAL A 30 -0.43 -5.40 14.43
C VAL A 30 0.29 -4.35 15.28
N VAL A 31 -0.32 -3.20 15.54
CA VAL A 31 0.27 -2.13 16.37
C VAL A 31 0.73 -2.65 17.72
N PRO A 32 -0.06 -3.40 18.51
CA PRO A 32 0.36 -3.85 19.83
C PRO A 32 1.68 -4.63 19.80
N ALA A 33 1.82 -5.57 18.86
CA ALA A 33 3.02 -6.40 18.76
C ALA A 33 4.25 -5.64 18.23
N LEU A 34 4.06 -4.74 17.27
CA LEU A 34 5.18 -3.99 16.68
C LEU A 34 5.64 -2.85 17.57
N SER A 35 4.74 -2.17 18.28
CA SER A 35 5.06 -1.05 19.15
C SER A 35 5.81 -1.41 20.43
N GLU A 36 5.93 -2.69 20.75
CA GLU A 36 6.78 -3.17 21.84
C GLU A 36 8.28 -2.94 21.55
N ASN A 37 8.68 -2.96 20.29
CA ASN A 37 10.08 -2.93 19.88
C ASN A 37 10.43 -1.78 18.93
N PHE A 38 9.43 -1.12 18.35
CA PHE A 38 9.59 -0.08 17.33
C PHE A 38 8.75 1.16 17.62
N GLN A 39 9.23 2.31 17.19
CA GLN A 39 8.39 3.47 17.00
C GLN A 39 7.65 3.33 15.65
N LEU A 40 6.42 2.83 15.70
CA LEU A 40 5.62 2.56 14.52
C LEU A 40 5.00 3.84 13.97
N HIS A 41 5.15 4.09 12.68
CA HIS A 41 4.58 5.21 11.93
C HIS A 41 3.60 4.68 10.90
N CYS A 42 2.29 4.68 11.24
CA CYS A 42 1.22 4.27 10.32
C CYS A 42 0.82 5.47 9.46
N VAL A 43 1.19 5.45 8.19
CA VAL A 43 0.95 6.54 7.25
C VAL A 43 -0.40 6.35 6.56
N ASP A 44 -1.24 7.39 6.54
CA ASP A 44 -2.26 7.51 5.50
C ASP A 44 -1.57 8.02 4.24
N LEU A 45 -1.54 7.22 3.18
CA LEU A 45 -0.95 7.68 1.92
C LEU A 45 -1.62 8.96 1.43
N PRO A 46 -0.91 9.89 0.77
CA PRO A 46 -1.49 11.10 0.21
C PRO A 46 -2.76 10.83 -0.62
N GLY A 47 -3.82 11.55 -0.33
CA GLY A 47 -5.14 11.37 -0.94
C GLY A 47 -5.99 10.24 -0.35
N PHE A 48 -5.50 9.57 0.71
CA PHE A 48 -6.20 8.51 1.43
C PHE A 48 -6.37 8.86 2.91
N GLY A 49 -7.44 8.36 3.53
CA GLY A 49 -7.73 8.59 4.94
C GLY A 49 -7.80 10.08 5.28
N LEU A 50 -6.95 10.53 6.20
CA LEU A 50 -6.86 11.94 6.63
C LEU A 50 -5.77 12.73 5.90
N SER A 51 -5.02 12.10 4.99
CA SER A 51 -3.99 12.78 4.20
C SER A 51 -4.56 13.45 2.96
N GLU A 52 -4.19 14.70 2.74
CA GLU A 52 -4.54 15.43 1.53
C GLU A 52 -3.58 15.08 0.39
N TRP A 53 -4.06 15.18 -0.86
CA TRP A 53 -3.20 15.11 -2.04
C TRP A 53 -2.78 16.52 -2.46
N SER A 54 -1.49 16.72 -2.79
CA SER A 54 -1.05 17.98 -3.38
C SER A 54 -1.57 18.13 -4.81
N PRO A 55 -2.33 19.19 -5.13
CA PRO A 55 -2.83 19.41 -6.48
C PRO A 55 -1.71 19.68 -7.51
N THR A 56 -0.50 19.97 -7.06
CA THR A 56 0.66 20.25 -7.91
C THR A 56 1.52 19.00 -8.18
N SER A 57 1.27 17.88 -7.47
CA SER A 57 2.02 16.63 -7.67
C SER A 57 1.28 15.71 -8.63
N GLU A 58 2.03 15.03 -9.49
CA GLU A 58 1.53 13.94 -10.31
C GLU A 58 1.26 12.69 -9.46
N VAL A 59 0.18 11.94 -9.73
CA VAL A 59 -0.08 10.68 -9.05
C VAL A 59 0.77 9.59 -9.68
N SER A 60 1.98 9.44 -9.17
CA SER A 60 3.01 8.47 -9.55
C SER A 60 3.68 7.91 -8.30
N LEU A 61 4.56 6.92 -8.42
CA LEU A 61 5.34 6.41 -7.28
C LEU A 61 6.21 7.53 -6.70
N GLU A 62 6.84 8.33 -7.55
CA GLU A 62 7.65 9.48 -7.18
C GLU A 62 6.81 10.56 -6.49
N GLY A 63 5.63 10.89 -7.02
CA GLY A 63 4.73 11.88 -6.44
C GLY A 63 4.18 11.48 -5.06
N PHE A 64 4.01 10.18 -4.79
CA PHE A 64 3.78 9.70 -3.43
C PHE A 64 4.99 9.94 -2.53
N LEU A 65 6.20 9.61 -2.99
CA LEU A 65 7.43 9.78 -2.20
C LEU A 65 7.73 11.26 -1.90
N GLU A 66 7.57 12.15 -2.87
CA GLU A 66 7.73 13.60 -2.66
C GLU A 66 6.89 14.12 -1.50
N GLN A 67 5.71 13.55 -1.30
CA GLN A 67 4.78 13.98 -0.26
C GLN A 67 5.00 13.29 1.08
N ILE A 68 5.43 12.03 1.12
CA ILE A 68 5.60 11.30 2.37
C ILE A 68 6.99 11.45 2.97
N MET A 69 8.05 11.47 2.17
CA MET A 69 9.42 11.44 2.64
C MET A 69 9.82 12.62 3.55
N PRO A 70 9.34 13.87 3.31
CA PRO A 70 9.65 14.99 4.21
C PRO A 70 9.09 14.85 5.63
N ALA A 71 8.01 14.08 5.82
CA ALA A 71 7.36 13.88 7.12
C ALA A 71 7.82 12.62 7.86
N LEU A 72 8.65 11.79 7.23
CA LEU A 72 9.15 10.56 7.81
C LEU A 72 10.47 10.80 8.58
N PRO A 73 10.79 9.94 9.58
CA PRO A 73 12.07 9.97 10.28
C PRO A 73 13.26 9.91 9.32
N GLU A 74 14.42 10.37 9.76
CA GLU A 74 15.66 10.39 8.95
C GLU A 74 16.03 9.00 8.44
N ARG A 75 15.95 7.97 9.31
CA ARG A 75 16.19 6.56 8.96
C ARG A 75 15.11 5.67 9.60
N PHE A 76 14.63 4.68 8.84
CA PHE A 76 13.53 3.82 9.28
C PHE A 76 13.54 2.46 8.60
N HIS A 77 12.97 1.46 9.27
CA HIS A 77 12.50 0.24 8.63
C HIS A 77 11.22 0.53 7.88
N LEU A 78 11.01 -0.11 6.73
CA LEU A 78 9.87 0.16 5.86
C LEU A 78 9.10 -1.11 5.56
N LEU A 79 7.78 -1.08 5.75
CA LEU A 79 6.85 -2.13 5.35
C LEU A 79 5.79 -1.55 4.42
N GLY A 80 5.62 -2.15 3.26
CA GLY A 80 4.55 -1.80 2.34
C GLY A 80 3.65 -2.98 1.99
N TRP A 81 2.34 -2.77 2.03
CA TRP A 81 1.36 -3.74 1.58
C TRP A 81 0.80 -3.36 0.21
N SER A 82 0.82 -4.30 -0.76
CA SER A 82 0.23 -4.11 -2.10
C SER A 82 0.77 -2.85 -2.80
N LEU A 83 -0.06 -1.83 -3.09
CA LEU A 83 0.37 -0.52 -3.61
C LEU A 83 1.44 0.13 -2.72
N GLY A 84 1.25 0.10 -1.40
CA GLY A 84 2.25 0.60 -0.46
C GLY A 84 3.59 -0.11 -0.59
N GLY A 85 3.59 -1.37 -1.03
CA GLY A 85 4.80 -2.13 -1.33
C GLY A 85 5.51 -1.69 -2.61
N LEU A 86 4.80 -1.20 -3.65
CA LEU A 86 5.43 -0.54 -4.81
C LEU A 86 6.08 0.77 -4.40
N ILE A 87 5.36 1.60 -3.62
CA ILE A 87 5.88 2.86 -3.08
C ILE A 87 7.11 2.59 -2.20
N ALA A 88 7.07 1.54 -1.37
CA ALA A 88 8.18 1.16 -0.51
C ALA A 88 9.41 0.68 -1.31
N LYS A 89 9.22 -0.07 -2.40
CA LYS A 89 10.32 -0.47 -3.31
C LYS A 89 10.94 0.76 -3.97
N GLN A 90 10.11 1.68 -4.46
CA GLN A 90 10.59 2.94 -5.04
C GLN A 90 11.33 3.80 -3.99
N ALA A 91 10.85 3.83 -2.72
CA ALA A 91 11.57 4.51 -1.64
C ALA A 91 12.96 3.92 -1.39
N ALA A 92 13.08 2.59 -1.35
CA ALA A 92 14.37 1.92 -1.17
C ALA A 92 15.34 2.13 -2.35
N LEU A 93 14.81 2.35 -3.56
CA LEU A 93 15.61 2.68 -4.75
C LEU A 93 16.07 4.13 -4.76
N SER A 94 15.18 5.06 -4.38
CA SER A 94 15.44 6.51 -4.48
C SER A 94 16.12 7.10 -3.23
N TYR A 95 15.97 6.46 -2.06
CA TYR A 95 16.47 6.91 -0.76
C TYR A 95 17.12 5.77 0.04
N PRO A 96 18.11 5.05 -0.54
CA PRO A 96 18.69 3.86 0.11
C PRO A 96 19.34 4.19 1.45
N GLU A 97 19.85 5.41 1.64
CA GLU A 97 20.47 5.87 2.88
C GLU A 97 19.45 6.03 4.03
N ARG A 98 18.16 6.22 3.71
CA ARG A 98 17.09 6.39 4.70
C ARG A 98 16.41 5.08 5.08
N VAL A 99 16.40 4.08 4.19
CA VAL A 99 15.73 2.79 4.40
C VAL A 99 16.69 1.80 5.05
N ILE A 100 16.46 1.45 6.32
CA ILE A 100 17.28 0.47 7.05
C ILE A 100 17.01 -0.96 6.55
N SER A 101 15.74 -1.30 6.32
CA SER A 101 15.31 -2.55 5.69
C SER A 101 13.98 -2.35 5.00
N LEU A 102 13.77 -3.09 3.93
CA LEU A 102 12.52 -3.12 3.17
C LEU A 102 11.77 -4.43 3.45
N ASN A 103 10.47 -4.31 3.75
CA ASN A 103 9.58 -5.44 3.88
C ASN A 103 8.35 -5.20 2.99
N THR A 104 7.86 -6.23 2.31
CA THR A 104 6.63 -6.12 1.52
C THR A 104 5.70 -7.28 1.78
N VAL A 105 4.39 -6.99 1.84
CA VAL A 105 3.32 -7.98 1.99
C VAL A 105 2.42 -7.90 0.78
N ALA A 106 2.15 -9.04 0.13
CA ALA A 106 1.28 -9.15 -1.02
C ALA A 106 1.52 -8.02 -2.05
N SER A 107 2.79 -7.84 -2.44
CA SER A 107 3.20 -6.76 -3.35
C SER A 107 4.21 -7.24 -4.40
N SER A 108 3.75 -7.26 -5.64
CA SER A 108 4.56 -7.55 -6.83
C SER A 108 5.33 -6.31 -7.29
N PRO A 109 6.50 -6.45 -7.94
CA PRO A 109 7.13 -5.34 -8.65
C PRO A 109 6.40 -4.97 -9.95
N HIS A 110 5.54 -5.85 -10.44
CA HIS A 110 4.67 -5.69 -11.59
C HIS A 110 3.39 -6.48 -11.35
N PHE A 111 2.23 -5.80 -11.32
CA PHE A 111 0.99 -6.44 -10.91
C PHE A 111 0.23 -7.11 -12.05
N VAL A 112 0.48 -6.70 -13.29
CA VAL A 112 -0.26 -7.18 -14.46
C VAL A 112 0.33 -8.49 -14.98
N GLU A 113 -0.56 -9.45 -15.29
CA GLU A 113 -0.18 -10.71 -15.93
C GLU A 113 0.35 -10.48 -17.35
N SER A 114 1.38 -11.23 -17.72
CA SER A 114 1.88 -11.33 -19.09
C SER A 114 2.34 -12.77 -19.37
N ASP A 115 2.71 -13.08 -20.61
CA ASP A 115 3.12 -14.43 -21.04
C ASP A 115 4.22 -15.06 -20.16
N SER A 116 5.08 -14.23 -19.57
CA SER A 116 6.21 -14.65 -18.75
C SER A 116 6.12 -14.22 -17.28
N TRP A 117 4.97 -13.66 -16.84
CA TRP A 117 4.81 -13.11 -15.51
C TRP A 117 3.40 -13.34 -14.97
N SER A 118 3.30 -14.03 -13.82
CA SER A 118 2.04 -14.20 -13.10
C SER A 118 1.59 -12.90 -12.46
N GLY A 119 0.31 -12.59 -12.54
CA GLY A 119 -0.24 -11.34 -11.98
C GLY A 119 -1.75 -11.26 -12.14
N ILE A 120 -2.29 -10.06 -11.98
CA ILE A 120 -3.70 -9.76 -12.17
C ILE A 120 -3.99 -9.66 -13.68
N LYS A 121 -5.01 -10.34 -14.14
CA LYS A 121 -5.44 -10.22 -15.53
C LYS A 121 -5.83 -8.77 -15.86
N PRO A 122 -5.42 -8.25 -17.03
CA PRO A 122 -5.71 -6.86 -17.41
C PRO A 122 -7.19 -6.50 -17.36
N ASP A 123 -8.06 -7.41 -17.81
CA ASP A 123 -9.52 -7.23 -17.82
C ASP A 123 -10.11 -7.06 -16.42
N ILE A 124 -9.53 -7.69 -15.40
CA ILE A 124 -9.96 -7.53 -14.01
C ILE A 124 -9.67 -6.10 -13.53
N LEU A 125 -8.47 -5.57 -13.81
CA LEU A 125 -8.11 -4.20 -13.43
C LEU A 125 -8.95 -3.16 -14.18
N GLU A 126 -9.23 -3.39 -15.46
CA GLU A 126 -10.15 -2.56 -16.26
C GLU A 126 -11.57 -2.54 -15.68
N GLN A 127 -12.10 -3.70 -15.30
CA GLN A 127 -13.40 -3.79 -14.63
C GLN A 127 -13.44 -3.01 -13.31
N PHE A 128 -12.39 -3.08 -12.51
CA PHE A 128 -12.27 -2.26 -11.29
C PHE A 128 -12.28 -0.78 -11.61
N GLN A 129 -11.55 -0.35 -12.64
CA GLN A 129 -11.50 1.05 -13.05
C GLN A 129 -12.87 1.57 -13.49
N GLN A 130 -13.59 0.82 -14.30
CA GLN A 130 -14.95 1.17 -14.74
C GLN A 130 -15.95 1.20 -13.58
N GLN A 131 -15.86 0.27 -12.63
CA GLN A 131 -16.72 0.22 -11.46
C GLN A 131 -16.48 1.36 -10.47
N LEU A 132 -15.24 1.86 -10.37
CA LEU A 132 -14.93 3.03 -9.54
C LEU A 132 -15.73 4.26 -9.95
N GLU A 133 -15.96 4.45 -11.25
CA GLU A 133 -16.72 5.61 -11.77
C GLU A 133 -18.20 5.56 -11.39
N THR A 134 -18.76 4.36 -11.18
CA THR A 134 -20.19 4.17 -10.91
C THR A 134 -20.51 4.00 -9.44
N ASN A 135 -19.71 3.23 -8.69
CA ASN A 135 -19.94 2.98 -7.27
C ASN A 135 -18.64 2.62 -6.53
N PHE A 136 -17.96 3.65 -6.12
CA PHE A 136 -16.70 3.60 -5.39
C PHE A 136 -16.70 2.65 -4.18
N LYS A 137 -17.67 2.82 -3.26
CA LYS A 137 -17.74 2.02 -2.03
C LYS A 137 -17.89 0.53 -2.34
N LYS A 138 -18.77 0.20 -3.29
CA LYS A 138 -19.01 -1.19 -3.71
C LYS A 138 -17.78 -1.81 -4.37
N THR A 139 -17.01 -1.01 -5.11
CA THR A 139 -15.75 -1.46 -5.73
C THR A 139 -14.70 -1.83 -4.69
N ILE A 140 -14.52 -0.99 -3.65
CA ILE A 140 -13.63 -1.33 -2.52
C ILE A 140 -14.11 -2.58 -1.80
N GLU A 141 -15.40 -2.70 -1.51
CA GLU A 141 -15.96 -3.89 -0.87
C GLU A 141 -15.71 -5.18 -1.68
N ARG A 142 -15.86 -5.11 -3.00
CA ARG A 142 -15.54 -6.22 -3.91
C ARG A 142 -14.06 -6.57 -3.89
N PHE A 143 -13.19 -5.56 -3.91
CA PHE A 143 -11.74 -5.74 -3.83
C PHE A 143 -11.33 -6.44 -2.54
N LEU A 144 -11.88 -6.03 -1.40
CA LEU A 144 -11.66 -6.68 -0.10
C LEU A 144 -12.14 -8.13 -0.10
N ALA A 145 -13.30 -8.40 -0.69
CA ALA A 145 -13.84 -9.75 -0.77
C ALA A 145 -12.93 -10.69 -1.58
N ILE A 146 -12.33 -10.19 -2.67
CA ILE A 146 -11.37 -10.97 -3.48
C ILE A 146 -10.10 -11.26 -2.68
N GLN A 147 -9.57 -10.30 -1.94
CA GLN A 147 -8.37 -10.49 -1.10
C GLN A 147 -8.58 -11.50 0.03
N ALA A 148 -9.78 -11.61 0.56
CA ALA A 148 -10.11 -12.55 1.63
C ALA A 148 -10.48 -13.96 1.12
N MET A 149 -10.56 -14.18 -0.20
CA MET A 149 -10.86 -15.49 -0.78
C MET A 149 -9.80 -16.52 -0.38
N GLY A 150 -10.25 -17.68 0.07
CA GLY A 150 -9.37 -18.75 0.55
C GLY A 150 -9.03 -18.70 2.04
N SER A 151 -9.50 -17.69 2.78
CA SER A 151 -9.44 -17.66 4.25
C SER A 151 -10.64 -18.34 4.85
N ASP A 152 -10.43 -19.14 5.91
CA ASP A 152 -11.52 -19.83 6.64
C ASP A 152 -12.52 -18.83 7.26
N ASP A 153 -12.04 -17.66 7.68
CA ASP A 153 -12.80 -16.58 8.31
C ASP A 153 -13.02 -15.36 7.40
N ALA A 154 -13.04 -15.56 6.07
CA ALA A 154 -13.09 -14.49 5.08
C ALA A 154 -14.12 -13.39 5.36
N ARG A 155 -15.36 -13.79 5.77
CA ARG A 155 -16.45 -12.84 6.04
C ARG A 155 -16.17 -11.93 7.25
N GLU A 156 -15.65 -12.50 8.33
CA GLU A 156 -15.34 -11.72 9.54
C GLU A 156 -14.14 -10.82 9.30
N GLN A 157 -13.09 -11.30 8.60
CA GLN A 157 -11.95 -10.50 8.21
C GLN A 157 -12.35 -9.32 7.34
N VAL A 158 -13.16 -9.52 6.31
CA VAL A 158 -13.69 -8.42 5.46
C VAL A 158 -14.49 -7.43 6.30
N LYS A 159 -15.32 -7.89 7.23
CA LYS A 159 -16.09 -7.00 8.11
C LYS A 159 -15.18 -6.15 9.00
N GLN A 160 -14.16 -6.74 9.63
CA GLN A 160 -13.20 -6.04 10.46
C GLN A 160 -12.41 -5.00 9.64
N VAL A 161 -11.89 -5.39 8.48
CA VAL A 161 -11.17 -4.48 7.58
C VAL A 161 -12.06 -3.32 7.13
N LYS A 162 -13.33 -3.58 6.78
CA LYS A 162 -14.30 -2.53 6.43
C LYS A 162 -14.52 -1.55 7.59
N GLN A 163 -14.64 -2.03 8.84
CA GLN A 163 -14.78 -1.17 10.01
C GLN A 163 -13.57 -0.25 10.17
N LEU A 164 -12.35 -0.76 10.01
CA LEU A 164 -11.11 0.00 10.11
C LEU A 164 -11.01 1.07 9.02
N ILE A 165 -11.29 0.71 7.77
CA ILE A 165 -11.15 1.60 6.62
C ILE A 165 -12.22 2.71 6.66
N PHE A 166 -13.48 2.35 6.90
CA PHE A 166 -14.59 3.32 6.88
C PHE A 166 -14.70 4.18 8.15
N ALA A 167 -13.82 3.96 9.14
CA ALA A 167 -13.66 4.87 10.27
C ALA A 167 -12.96 6.19 9.91
N LYS A 168 -12.34 6.27 8.73
CA LYS A 168 -11.74 7.49 8.16
C LYS A 168 -12.48 7.92 6.90
N PRO A 169 -12.28 9.19 6.44
CA PRO A 169 -12.83 9.65 5.17
C PRO A 169 -12.46 8.75 4.00
N MET A 170 -13.35 8.70 3.02
CA MET A 170 -13.09 7.98 1.77
C MET A 170 -11.96 8.65 1.01
N PRO A 171 -11.12 7.87 0.28
CA PRO A 171 -10.03 8.43 -0.51
C PRO A 171 -10.51 9.45 -1.55
N ASN A 172 -9.63 10.36 -1.93
CA ASN A 172 -9.88 11.25 -3.06
C ASN A 172 -10.12 10.41 -4.33
N PRO A 173 -11.28 10.57 -5.02
CA PRO A 173 -11.63 9.72 -6.16
C PRO A 173 -10.63 9.82 -7.33
N GLY A 174 -10.08 11.02 -7.58
CA GLY A 174 -9.08 11.23 -8.62
C GLY A 174 -7.77 10.52 -8.32
N VAL A 175 -7.28 10.65 -7.09
CA VAL A 175 -6.06 9.94 -6.63
C VAL A 175 -6.26 8.44 -6.65
N LEU A 176 -7.41 7.95 -6.19
CA LEU A 176 -7.70 6.53 -6.18
C LEU A 176 -7.71 5.92 -7.58
N LYS A 177 -8.33 6.61 -8.56
CA LYS A 177 -8.36 6.17 -9.97
C LYS A 177 -6.94 6.13 -10.56
N GLN A 178 -6.14 7.16 -10.34
CA GLN A 178 -4.78 7.22 -10.84
C GLN A 178 -3.85 6.24 -10.13
N ALA A 179 -4.02 6.02 -8.82
CA ALA A 179 -3.28 5.00 -8.07
C ALA A 179 -3.59 3.57 -8.56
N LEU A 180 -4.81 3.31 -9.06
CA LEU A 180 -5.12 2.05 -9.75
C LEU A 180 -4.35 1.93 -11.07
N SER A 181 -4.19 3.03 -11.81
CA SER A 181 -3.36 3.04 -13.04
C SER A 181 -1.88 2.74 -12.73
N ILE A 182 -1.36 3.16 -11.56
CA ILE A 182 -0.01 2.77 -11.13
C ILE A 182 0.10 1.24 -11.02
N LEU A 183 -0.90 0.55 -10.46
CA LEU A 183 -0.91 -0.92 -10.41
C LEU A 183 -0.93 -1.56 -11.80
N GLN A 184 -1.51 -0.89 -12.80
CA GLN A 184 -1.54 -1.36 -14.19
C GLN A 184 -0.21 -1.15 -14.92
N THR A 185 0.50 -0.06 -14.63
CA THR A 185 1.62 0.40 -15.47
C THR A 185 3.00 0.26 -14.83
N ALA A 186 3.07 0.24 -13.48
CA ALA A 186 4.36 0.16 -12.81
C ALA A 186 5.06 -1.17 -13.07
N ASP A 187 6.35 -1.08 -13.40
CA ASP A 187 7.24 -2.23 -13.60
C ASP A 187 8.61 -1.95 -12.98
N LEU A 188 8.83 -2.47 -11.79
CA LEU A 188 10.08 -2.36 -11.06
C LEU A 188 10.95 -3.63 -11.15
N ARG A 189 10.61 -4.61 -12.01
CA ARG A 189 11.30 -5.90 -12.07
C ARG A 189 12.79 -5.78 -12.31
N GLN A 190 13.20 -4.89 -13.20
CA GLN A 190 14.62 -4.69 -13.50
C GLN A 190 15.36 -3.95 -12.38
N GLN A 191 14.68 -2.99 -11.75
CA GLN A 191 15.23 -2.15 -10.67
C GLN A 191 15.40 -2.90 -9.35
N LEU A 192 14.67 -4.00 -9.12
CA LEU A 192 14.80 -4.79 -7.87
C LEU A 192 16.24 -5.22 -7.56
N LYS A 193 17.05 -5.44 -8.58
CA LYS A 193 18.46 -5.82 -8.43
C LYS A 193 19.34 -4.73 -7.82
N SER A 194 18.87 -3.49 -7.87
CA SER A 194 19.56 -2.32 -7.32
C SER A 194 19.13 -1.99 -5.88
N ILE A 195 18.24 -2.79 -5.29
CA ILE A 195 17.90 -2.65 -3.86
C ILE A 195 18.97 -3.33 -3.04
N GLU A 196 19.81 -2.55 -2.35
CA GLU A 196 20.94 -3.03 -1.57
C GLU A 196 20.60 -3.29 -0.09
N VAL A 197 19.50 -2.72 0.41
CA VAL A 197 19.05 -2.91 1.79
C VAL A 197 18.48 -4.32 2.01
N PRO A 198 18.52 -4.86 3.24
CA PRO A 198 17.87 -6.13 3.55
C PRO A 198 16.40 -6.10 3.12
N PHE A 199 16.00 -7.04 2.26
CA PHE A 199 14.68 -7.06 1.65
C PHE A 199 13.95 -8.38 1.90
N THR A 200 12.85 -8.32 2.67
CA THR A 200 11.96 -9.47 2.95
C THR A 200 10.62 -9.30 2.23
N ARG A 201 10.14 -10.40 1.64
CA ARG A 201 8.87 -10.44 0.91
C ARG A 201 7.96 -11.50 1.50
N PHE A 202 6.71 -11.12 1.82
CA PHE A 202 5.69 -12.00 2.33
C PHE A 202 4.58 -12.17 1.29
N TYR A 203 4.28 -13.40 0.92
CA TYR A 203 3.23 -13.76 -0.03
C TYR A 203 2.26 -14.74 0.60
N GLY A 204 0.99 -14.59 0.31
CA GLY A 204 -0.03 -15.56 0.66
C GLY A 204 -0.04 -16.72 -0.34
N ARG A 205 0.00 -17.97 0.11
CA ARG A 205 -0.05 -19.15 -0.77
C ARG A 205 -1.31 -19.21 -1.65
N LEU A 206 -2.40 -18.60 -1.22
CA LEU A 206 -3.69 -18.56 -1.92
C LEU A 206 -4.02 -17.16 -2.46
N ASP A 207 -3.03 -16.25 -2.50
CA ASP A 207 -3.23 -14.90 -3.02
C ASP A 207 -3.43 -14.98 -4.55
N SER A 208 -4.63 -14.62 -5.00
CA SER A 208 -4.98 -14.62 -6.42
C SER A 208 -4.65 -13.31 -7.14
N LEU A 209 -4.28 -12.26 -6.40
CA LEU A 209 -3.90 -10.96 -6.95
C LEU A 209 -2.38 -10.81 -7.06
N VAL A 210 -1.64 -11.50 -6.16
CA VAL A 210 -0.17 -11.51 -6.15
C VAL A 210 0.30 -12.96 -5.99
N PRO A 211 0.13 -13.78 -7.03
CA PRO A 211 0.43 -15.21 -7.02
C PRO A 211 1.93 -15.51 -6.96
#